data_657d21aa8d0b247a6b585f5e574a2231
#
_entry.id   657d21aa8d0b247a6b585f5e574a2231
#
_cell.length_a   1.000
_cell.length_b   1.000
_cell.length_c   1.000
_cell.angle_alpha   90.00
_cell.angle_beta   90.00
_cell.angle_gamma   90.00
#
_symmetry.space_group_name_H-M   'P 1'
#
loop_
_entity.id
_entity.type
_entity.pdbx_description
1 polymer ?
#
loop_
_entity_poly.entity_id
_entity_poly.type
_entity_poly.pdbx_seq_one_letter_code
_entity_poly.pdbx_strand_id
1 'polypeptide(L)'
;MLKYLNARVASSPCLLLVVVLLVLTSSTSCSLFGTHKKVSIPPLLPRVNGTREQMIQEVNRLASIKSIHGKLDIQFEDTSFASFGIAEKYRQVDGNLTLQRPGKIFLALQFTIVDIAQMASDGEHFAVAILQGDEKYKRFVKGTNSAVYSRLDRNGDSAPATNSKQKGEKQTVSALSNLRPQHLTDAFMIRPIDLNAGFIYSLSEFFQEEADTRPNKKGSRVMRGYYLLEELSAPKDGETSVLRRFWFDRVDRIRLARLQTFDGRGQIVTDVSYFDEKPIGSGETVSLPSRIELTRPQDQYKISLSYQDPTSVDLNKDWPPQAFVLQNKWQLPEVDLDAEKPKKLTSNQ
;
A
#
# COMPACT_ATOMS: atom_id res chain seq x y z
N MET A 1 -26.95 61.70 62.57
CA MET A 1 -26.01 61.20 63.59
C MET A 1 -25.27 60.00 63.00
N LEU A 2 -24.12 60.25 62.40
CA LEU A 2 -23.25 59.15 61.86
C LEU A 2 -22.20 58.90 62.97
N LYS A 3 -22.11 57.62 63.41
CA LYS A 3 -21.00 57.11 64.21
C LYS A 3 -20.03 56.37 63.31
N TYR A 4 -18.84 56.93 63.17
CA TYR A 4 -17.69 56.25 62.51
C TYR A 4 -17.18 55.12 63.41
N LEU A 5 -17.12 53.92 62.86
CA LEU A 5 -16.39 52.76 63.43
C LEU A 5 -15.01 52.73 62.80
N ASN A 6 -13.99 53.17 63.47
CA ASN A 6 -12.60 52.97 63.12
C ASN A 6 -12.16 51.52 63.57
N ALA A 7 -12.09 50.62 62.63
CA ALA A 7 -11.45 49.35 62.89
C ALA A 7 -9.93 49.48 62.70
N ARG A 8 -9.20 49.53 63.81
CA ARG A 8 -7.73 49.35 63.79
C ARG A 8 -7.38 47.97 63.41
N VAL A 9 -6.86 47.80 62.19
CA VAL A 9 -6.21 46.55 61.80
C VAL A 9 -4.87 46.51 62.53
N ALA A 10 -4.80 45.73 63.61
CA ALA A 10 -3.54 45.37 64.26
C ALA A 10 -2.75 44.47 63.28
N SER A 11 -1.71 45.07 62.69
CA SER A 11 -0.74 44.36 61.87
C SER A 11 0.09 43.43 62.78
N SER A 12 -0.38 42.23 62.99
CA SER A 12 0.41 41.21 63.69
C SER A 12 1.60 40.83 62.80
N PRO A 13 2.84 40.96 63.25
CA PRO A 13 4.04 40.63 62.49
C PRO A 13 4.03 39.13 62.08
N CYS A 14 3.29 38.31 62.78
CA CYS A 14 3.08 36.89 62.49
C CYS A 14 2.30 36.68 61.16
N LEU A 15 1.31 37.52 60.86
CA LEU A 15 0.52 37.43 59.64
C LEU A 15 1.36 37.81 58.40
N LEU A 16 2.23 38.78 58.53
CA LEU A 16 3.15 39.23 57.48
C LEU A 16 4.19 38.15 57.17
N LEU A 17 4.69 37.44 58.20
CA LEU A 17 5.64 36.33 58.06
C LEU A 17 5.03 35.12 57.39
N VAL A 18 3.76 34.81 57.68
CA VAL A 18 3.03 33.70 57.01
C VAL A 18 2.77 34.00 55.54
N VAL A 19 2.42 35.24 55.18
CA VAL A 19 2.20 35.66 53.81
C VAL A 19 3.52 35.61 53.01
N VAL A 20 4.62 36.07 53.57
CA VAL A 20 5.94 36.03 52.96
C VAL A 20 6.41 34.57 52.77
N LEU A 21 6.16 33.69 53.73
CA LEU A 21 6.48 32.25 53.60
C LEU A 21 5.64 31.59 52.51
N LEU A 22 4.36 31.92 52.37
CA LEU A 22 3.46 31.40 51.34
C LEU A 22 3.87 31.87 49.92
N VAL A 23 4.35 33.10 49.78
CA VAL A 23 4.85 33.66 48.50
C VAL A 23 6.18 33.04 48.12
N LEU A 24 7.07 32.76 49.09
CA LEU A 24 8.35 32.06 48.84
C LEU A 24 8.18 30.60 48.44
N THR A 25 7.15 29.91 48.93
CA THR A 25 6.87 28.51 48.54
C THR A 25 6.20 28.40 47.17
N SER A 26 5.45 29.41 46.73
CA SER A 26 4.81 29.43 45.40
C SER A 26 5.78 29.71 44.24
N SER A 27 6.92 30.34 44.53
CA SER A 27 7.91 30.67 43.47
C SER A 27 8.88 29.51 43.11
N THR A 28 8.91 28.43 43.90
CA THR A 28 9.82 27.31 43.66
C THR A 28 9.15 26.09 42.98
N SER A 29 7.82 26.13 42.74
CA SER A 29 7.08 24.97 42.24
C SER A 29 7.09 24.78 40.71
N CYS A 30 7.61 25.73 39.93
CA CYS A 30 7.60 25.63 38.45
C CYS A 30 8.78 24.87 37.82
N SER A 31 9.84 24.54 38.57
CA SER A 31 11.01 23.86 37.98
C SER A 31 11.24 22.42 38.43
N LEU A 32 10.48 21.92 39.44
CA LEU A 32 10.70 20.60 40.02
C LEU A 32 9.99 19.46 39.30
N PHE A 33 9.08 19.73 38.32
CA PHE A 33 8.39 18.73 37.54
C PHE A 33 8.64 18.82 36.03
N GLY A 34 9.69 19.49 35.62
CA GLY A 34 10.19 19.41 34.26
C GLY A 34 10.78 18.02 34.00
N THR A 35 9.94 17.02 33.76
CA THR A 35 10.39 15.76 33.17
C THR A 35 10.87 16.08 31.76
N HIS A 36 12.15 16.44 31.63
CA HIS A 36 12.80 16.42 30.34
C HIS A 36 12.73 14.99 29.83
N LYS A 37 11.70 14.67 29.00
CA LYS A 37 11.73 13.45 28.22
C LYS A 37 13.02 13.51 27.42
N LYS A 38 14.02 12.70 27.82
CA LYS A 38 15.19 12.48 26.98
C LYS A 38 14.66 12.01 25.64
N VAL A 39 14.74 12.84 24.61
CA VAL A 39 14.47 12.43 23.25
C VAL A 39 15.52 11.39 22.92
N SER A 40 15.12 10.12 22.92
CA SER A 40 15.99 9.04 22.50
C SER A 40 16.12 9.12 20.99
N ILE A 41 17.33 9.44 20.51
CA ILE A 41 17.62 9.40 19.06
C ILE A 41 17.59 7.94 18.65
N PRO A 42 16.73 7.56 17.66
CA PRO A 42 16.67 6.19 17.17
C PRO A 42 18.05 5.74 16.65
N PRO A 43 18.55 4.55 17.04
CA PRO A 43 19.84 4.07 16.57
C PRO A 43 19.81 3.79 15.06
N LEU A 44 20.88 4.15 14.38
CA LEU A 44 21.06 3.83 12.96
C LEU A 44 21.36 2.34 12.82
N LEU A 45 20.61 1.62 11.98
CA LEU A 45 20.88 0.23 11.64
C LEU A 45 22.18 0.10 10.83
N PRO A 46 22.94 -1.00 11.02
CA PRO A 46 24.05 -1.34 10.13
C PRO A 46 23.58 -1.33 8.67
N ARG A 47 24.41 -0.81 7.78
CA ARG A 47 24.08 -0.71 6.37
C ARG A 47 25.26 -1.12 5.49
N VAL A 48 24.95 -1.74 4.37
CA VAL A 48 25.92 -2.02 3.31
C VAL A 48 25.95 -0.89 2.28
N ASN A 49 27.09 -0.70 1.64
CA ASN A 49 27.20 0.18 0.50
C ASN A 49 27.00 -0.61 -0.79
N GLY A 50 26.37 0.01 -1.76
CA GLY A 50 26.13 -0.58 -3.08
C GLY A 50 26.28 0.44 -4.19
N THR A 51 26.43 -0.04 -5.42
CA THR A 51 26.54 0.77 -6.62
C THR A 51 25.19 0.81 -7.36
N ARG A 52 25.03 1.77 -8.25
CA ARG A 52 23.85 1.85 -9.14
C ARG A 52 23.65 0.55 -9.92
N GLU A 53 24.73 -0.04 -10.40
CA GLU A 53 24.73 -1.29 -11.17
C GLU A 53 24.18 -2.46 -10.35
N GLN A 54 24.54 -2.57 -9.07
CA GLN A 54 24.00 -3.59 -8.18
C GLN A 54 22.49 -3.43 -7.97
N MET A 55 21.99 -2.19 -7.87
CA MET A 55 20.57 -1.93 -7.76
C MET A 55 19.81 -2.30 -9.04
N ILE A 56 20.38 -1.97 -10.20
CA ILE A 56 19.83 -2.37 -11.50
C ILE A 56 19.82 -3.90 -11.64
N GLN A 57 20.90 -4.56 -11.22
CA GLN A 57 20.96 -6.03 -11.21
C GLN A 57 19.89 -6.64 -10.32
N GLU A 58 19.62 -6.07 -9.14
CA GLU A 58 18.58 -6.54 -8.24
C GLU A 58 17.17 -6.41 -8.86
N VAL A 59 16.86 -5.28 -9.49
CA VAL A 59 15.59 -5.12 -10.22
C VAL A 59 15.49 -6.13 -11.35
N ASN A 60 16.56 -6.31 -12.14
CA ASN A 60 16.56 -7.19 -13.29
C ASN A 60 16.55 -8.68 -12.87
N ARG A 61 17.10 -9.02 -11.70
CA ARG A 61 16.95 -10.35 -11.09
C ARG A 61 15.49 -10.68 -10.80
N LEU A 62 14.75 -9.75 -10.18
CA LEU A 62 13.31 -9.91 -9.94
C LEU A 62 12.51 -9.91 -11.25
N ALA A 63 12.94 -9.11 -12.22
CA ALA A 63 12.31 -9.04 -13.54
C ALA A 63 12.55 -10.28 -14.40
N SER A 64 13.52 -11.14 -14.07
CA SER A 64 13.80 -12.37 -14.83
C SER A 64 12.75 -13.47 -14.64
N ILE A 65 11.91 -13.36 -13.60
CA ILE A 65 10.81 -14.31 -13.37
C ILE A 65 9.79 -14.20 -14.51
N LYS A 66 9.55 -15.29 -15.22
CA LYS A 66 8.65 -15.35 -16.38
C LYS A 66 7.22 -15.64 -15.98
N SER A 67 7.02 -16.51 -14.99
CA SER A 67 5.71 -16.89 -14.48
C SER A 67 5.76 -17.27 -13.02
N ILE A 68 4.62 -17.12 -12.33
CA ILE A 68 4.41 -17.51 -10.94
C ILE A 68 3.06 -18.19 -10.85
N HIS A 69 3.00 -19.36 -10.21
CA HIS A 69 1.73 -20.00 -9.85
C HIS A 69 1.78 -20.45 -8.39
N GLY A 70 0.78 -20.08 -7.59
CA GLY A 70 0.73 -20.46 -6.19
C GLY A 70 -0.51 -19.97 -5.47
N LYS A 71 -0.66 -20.45 -4.24
CA LYS A 71 -1.75 -20.04 -3.34
C LYS A 71 -1.31 -18.86 -2.47
N LEU A 72 -2.21 -17.92 -2.30
CA LEU A 72 -2.00 -16.68 -1.56
C LEU A 72 -3.06 -16.48 -0.49
N ASP A 73 -2.66 -15.89 0.61
CA ASP A 73 -3.52 -15.15 1.53
C ASP A 73 -3.66 -13.73 1.03
N ILE A 74 -4.88 -13.27 0.83
CA ILE A 74 -5.18 -11.94 0.29
C ILE A 74 -6.05 -11.17 1.27
N GLN A 75 -5.61 -9.98 1.67
CA GLN A 75 -6.35 -9.07 2.53
C GLN A 75 -6.52 -7.73 1.86
N PHE A 76 -7.78 -7.29 1.76
CA PHE A 76 -8.12 -5.94 1.27
C PHE A 76 -8.27 -4.96 2.42
N GLU A 77 -7.95 -3.70 2.15
CA GLU A 77 -8.15 -2.58 3.05
C GLU A 77 -8.66 -1.38 2.23
N ASP A 78 -9.81 -0.83 2.63
CA ASP A 78 -10.33 0.42 2.08
C ASP A 78 -9.65 1.60 2.78
N THR A 79 -9.00 2.45 2.00
CA THR A 79 -8.25 3.61 2.49
C THR A 79 -8.99 4.93 2.23
N SER A 80 -10.25 4.92 1.79
CA SER A 80 -11.02 6.15 1.49
C SER A 80 -11.15 7.09 2.69
N PHE A 81 -11.13 6.57 3.90
CA PHE A 81 -11.17 7.34 5.14
C PHE A 81 -9.84 7.38 5.91
N ALA A 82 -8.73 7.00 5.28
CA ALA A 82 -7.42 6.95 5.92
C ALA A 82 -6.95 8.33 6.42
N SER A 83 -7.36 9.43 5.77
CA SER A 83 -7.10 10.81 6.22
C SER A 83 -7.72 11.13 7.58
N PHE A 84 -8.76 10.40 7.99
CA PHE A 84 -9.41 10.50 9.31
C PHE A 84 -8.89 9.46 10.29
N GLY A 85 -7.81 8.74 9.97
CA GLY A 85 -7.24 7.67 10.80
C GLY A 85 -8.03 6.37 10.80
N ILE A 86 -8.97 6.21 9.86
CA ILE A 86 -9.83 5.03 9.73
C ILE A 86 -9.43 4.28 8.45
N ALA A 87 -8.94 3.05 8.60
CA ALA A 87 -8.77 2.12 7.49
C ALA A 87 -9.62 0.88 7.78
N GLU A 88 -10.50 0.52 6.86
CA GLU A 88 -11.38 -0.63 7.02
C GLU A 88 -10.72 -1.87 6.40
N LYS A 89 -10.29 -2.79 7.26
CA LYS A 89 -9.70 -4.08 6.84
C LYS A 89 -10.80 -5.09 6.62
N TYR A 90 -10.75 -5.73 5.45
CA TYR A 90 -11.69 -6.81 5.13
C TYR A 90 -11.11 -8.15 5.56
N ARG A 91 -11.99 -9.15 5.59
CA ARG A 91 -11.59 -10.50 5.93
C ARG A 91 -10.60 -11.05 4.90
N GLN A 92 -9.59 -11.78 5.38
CA GLN A 92 -8.65 -12.49 4.52
C GLN A 92 -9.39 -13.55 3.70
N VAL A 93 -9.00 -13.68 2.45
CA VAL A 93 -9.50 -14.68 1.49
C VAL A 93 -8.35 -15.45 0.87
N ASP A 94 -8.63 -16.67 0.45
CA ASP A 94 -7.68 -17.51 -0.26
C ASP A 94 -7.66 -17.11 -1.74
N GLY A 95 -6.46 -17.03 -2.33
CA GLY A 95 -6.25 -16.75 -3.73
C GLY A 95 -5.48 -17.88 -4.42
N ASN A 96 -5.93 -18.32 -5.57
CA ASN A 96 -5.14 -19.17 -6.46
C ASN A 96 -4.69 -18.30 -7.65
N LEU A 97 -3.40 -18.01 -7.69
CA LEU A 97 -2.80 -17.07 -8.64
C LEU A 97 -1.98 -17.78 -9.71
N THR A 98 -2.17 -17.39 -10.97
CA THR A 98 -1.27 -17.70 -12.08
C THR A 98 -0.90 -16.40 -12.77
N LEU A 99 0.39 -16.10 -12.87
CA LEU A 99 0.93 -14.94 -13.57
C LEU A 99 1.90 -15.41 -14.67
N GLN A 100 1.91 -14.73 -15.81
CA GLN A 100 2.90 -14.93 -16.87
C GLN A 100 3.14 -13.64 -17.64
N ARG A 101 4.40 -13.35 -17.94
CA ARG A 101 4.76 -12.22 -18.81
C ARG A 101 4.26 -12.42 -20.25
N PRO A 102 3.95 -11.32 -20.95
CA PRO A 102 3.75 -9.96 -20.45
C PRO A 102 2.31 -9.75 -19.95
N GLY A 103 2.12 -9.37 -18.70
CA GLY A 103 0.85 -8.88 -18.17
C GLY A 103 -0.31 -9.89 -18.05
N LYS A 104 -0.04 -11.21 -18.23
CA LYS A 104 -1.09 -12.25 -18.15
C LYS A 104 -1.32 -12.64 -16.70
N ILE A 105 -2.58 -12.78 -16.31
CA ILE A 105 -2.99 -13.19 -14.97
C ILE A 105 -4.28 -13.99 -15.00
N PHE A 106 -4.35 -14.98 -14.11
CA PHE A 106 -5.58 -15.58 -13.64
C PHE A 106 -5.53 -15.62 -12.12
N LEU A 107 -6.59 -15.13 -11.47
CA LEU A 107 -6.74 -15.19 -10.01
C LEU A 107 -8.16 -15.63 -9.67
N ALA A 108 -8.28 -16.73 -8.94
CA ALA A 108 -9.51 -17.16 -8.30
C ALA A 108 -9.45 -16.82 -6.80
N LEU A 109 -10.47 -16.15 -6.30
CA LEU A 109 -10.62 -15.77 -4.88
C LEU A 109 -11.67 -16.65 -4.24
N GLN A 110 -11.31 -17.27 -3.11
CA GLN A 110 -12.16 -18.22 -2.42
C GLN A 110 -12.30 -17.85 -0.93
N PHE A 111 -13.46 -18.15 -0.40
CA PHE A 111 -13.69 -18.12 1.02
C PHE A 111 -14.05 -19.56 1.47
N THR A 112 -13.13 -20.21 2.15
CA THR A 112 -13.18 -21.65 2.47
C THR A 112 -13.25 -22.49 1.19
N ILE A 113 -14.42 -22.82 0.69
CA ILE A 113 -14.65 -23.65 -0.52
C ILE A 113 -15.53 -22.92 -1.55
N VAL A 114 -15.89 -21.67 -1.30
CA VAL A 114 -16.83 -20.91 -2.15
C VAL A 114 -16.07 -19.88 -2.94
N ASP A 115 -16.20 -19.92 -4.27
CA ASP A 115 -15.65 -18.88 -5.15
C ASP A 115 -16.36 -17.55 -4.89
N ILE A 116 -15.58 -16.50 -4.59
CA ILE A 116 -16.08 -15.14 -4.38
C ILE A 116 -16.01 -14.35 -5.68
N ALA A 117 -14.86 -14.43 -6.34
CA ALA A 117 -14.60 -13.76 -7.59
C ALA A 117 -13.51 -14.50 -8.39
N GLN A 118 -13.53 -14.31 -9.68
CA GLN A 118 -12.45 -14.73 -10.57
C GLN A 118 -12.08 -13.56 -11.47
N MET A 119 -10.80 -13.42 -11.77
CA MET A 119 -10.30 -12.43 -12.73
C MET A 119 -9.26 -13.04 -13.65
N ALA A 120 -9.25 -12.60 -14.89
CA ALA A 120 -8.24 -12.98 -15.86
C ALA A 120 -7.86 -11.79 -16.74
N SER A 121 -6.64 -11.83 -17.27
CA SER A 121 -6.18 -10.94 -18.33
C SER A 121 -5.18 -11.68 -19.22
N ASP A 122 -5.30 -11.46 -20.52
CA ASP A 122 -4.34 -11.94 -21.54
C ASP A 122 -3.16 -10.97 -21.74
N GLY A 123 -3.16 -9.86 -21.02
CA GLY A 123 -2.19 -8.76 -21.14
C GLY A 123 -2.76 -7.51 -21.81
N GLU A 124 -3.74 -7.66 -22.70
CA GLU A 124 -4.41 -6.55 -23.40
C GLU A 124 -5.81 -6.29 -22.83
N HIS A 125 -6.60 -7.34 -22.70
CA HIS A 125 -7.97 -7.30 -22.19
C HIS A 125 -8.07 -8.00 -20.85
N PHE A 126 -9.08 -7.63 -20.09
CA PHE A 126 -9.35 -8.30 -18.83
C PHE A 126 -10.84 -8.62 -18.67
N ALA A 127 -11.11 -9.61 -17.83
CA ALA A 127 -12.44 -9.94 -17.35
C ALA A 127 -12.40 -10.22 -15.84
N VAL A 128 -13.46 -9.78 -15.13
CA VAL A 128 -13.66 -10.03 -13.70
C VAL A 128 -15.09 -10.52 -13.49
N ALA A 129 -15.23 -11.71 -12.91
CA ALA A 129 -16.53 -12.28 -12.50
C ALA A 129 -16.68 -12.09 -10.98
N ILE A 130 -17.70 -11.40 -10.53
CA ILE A 130 -18.07 -11.24 -9.12
C ILE A 130 -19.24 -12.19 -8.86
N LEU A 131 -18.98 -13.22 -8.04
CA LEU A 131 -19.86 -14.38 -7.88
C LEU A 131 -20.68 -14.32 -6.57
N GLN A 132 -20.22 -13.57 -5.58
CA GLN A 132 -20.85 -13.47 -4.26
C GLN A 132 -21.27 -12.03 -3.94
N GLY A 133 -22.16 -11.90 -2.97
CA GLY A 133 -22.76 -10.63 -2.54
C GLY A 133 -24.22 -10.53 -2.97
N ASP A 134 -24.84 -9.35 -2.75
CA ASP A 134 -26.20 -9.08 -3.21
C ASP A 134 -26.26 -9.16 -4.75
N GLU A 135 -27.43 -9.57 -5.30
CA GLU A 135 -27.60 -9.77 -6.75
C GLU A 135 -27.17 -8.55 -7.59
N LYS A 136 -27.38 -7.34 -7.08
CA LYS A 136 -26.96 -6.09 -7.74
C LYS A 136 -25.45 -5.95 -7.94
N TYR A 137 -24.63 -6.71 -7.19
CA TYR A 137 -23.15 -6.69 -7.29
C TYR A 137 -22.61 -7.85 -8.10
N LYS A 138 -23.38 -8.91 -8.29
CA LYS A 138 -22.99 -10.03 -9.13
C LYS A 138 -22.95 -9.59 -10.58
N ARG A 139 -21.79 -9.59 -11.18
CA ARG A 139 -21.60 -9.10 -12.55
C ARG A 139 -20.34 -9.69 -13.18
N PHE A 140 -20.30 -9.65 -14.49
CA PHE A 140 -19.14 -9.96 -15.30
C PHE A 140 -18.65 -8.66 -15.95
N VAL A 141 -17.51 -8.16 -15.51
CA VAL A 141 -16.91 -6.90 -15.98
C VAL A 141 -15.80 -7.23 -16.97
N LYS A 142 -15.77 -6.57 -18.11
CA LYS A 142 -14.70 -6.67 -19.10
C LYS A 142 -14.23 -5.30 -19.56
N GLY A 143 -12.99 -5.22 -20.01
CA GLY A 143 -12.36 -3.99 -20.47
C GLY A 143 -10.94 -4.19 -20.96
N THR A 144 -10.30 -3.09 -21.33
CA THR A 144 -8.91 -3.04 -21.85
C THR A 144 -7.95 -2.55 -20.78
N ASN A 145 -6.80 -3.20 -20.62
CA ASN A 145 -5.81 -2.86 -19.58
C ASN A 145 -5.23 -1.45 -19.71
N SER A 146 -5.02 -0.97 -20.94
CA SER A 146 -4.45 0.35 -21.21
C SER A 146 -5.43 1.51 -21.05
N ALA A 147 -6.74 1.23 -20.90
CA ALA A 147 -7.77 2.24 -20.76
C ALA A 147 -7.90 2.74 -19.31
N VAL A 148 -8.16 4.04 -19.15
CA VAL A 148 -8.48 4.64 -17.86
C VAL A 148 -10.00 4.68 -17.72
N TYR A 149 -10.50 4.02 -16.70
CA TYR A 149 -11.94 3.98 -16.40
C TYR A 149 -12.23 4.78 -15.14
N SER A 150 -13.41 5.41 -15.12
CA SER A 150 -13.96 5.97 -13.90
C SER A 150 -14.18 4.86 -12.87
N ARG A 151 -14.03 5.18 -11.59
CA ARG A 151 -14.38 4.25 -10.53
C ARG A 151 -15.86 3.86 -10.69
N LEU A 152 -16.15 2.56 -10.64
CA LEU A 152 -17.52 2.08 -10.63
C LEU A 152 -18.19 2.61 -9.35
N ASP A 153 -19.13 3.54 -9.53
CA ASP A 153 -19.74 4.28 -8.43
C ASP A 153 -20.45 3.37 -7.45
N ARG A 154 -20.29 3.68 -6.18
CA ARG A 154 -21.08 3.12 -5.07
C ARG A 154 -22.49 3.72 -5.01
N ASN A 155 -23.01 4.28 -6.09
CA ASN A 155 -24.31 4.95 -6.11
C ASN A 155 -25.43 3.98 -5.73
N GLY A 156 -25.77 3.97 -4.45
CA GLY A 156 -26.88 3.22 -3.90
C GLY A 156 -26.78 2.72 -2.47
N ASP A 157 -25.64 2.84 -1.79
CA ASP A 157 -25.45 2.26 -0.46
C ASP A 157 -25.46 3.28 0.70
N SER A 158 -26.51 4.11 0.78
CA SER A 158 -26.79 4.90 1.99
C SER A 158 -27.63 4.12 3.03
N ALA A 159 -27.92 2.84 2.81
CA ALA A 159 -28.66 2.04 3.79
C ALA A 159 -27.71 1.44 4.83
N PRO A 160 -27.91 1.69 6.15
CA PRO A 160 -27.09 1.11 7.20
C PRO A 160 -27.24 -0.42 7.19
N ALA A 161 -26.13 -1.14 7.03
CA ALA A 161 -26.12 -2.59 7.11
C ALA A 161 -26.39 -3.03 8.56
N THR A 162 -27.44 -3.81 8.76
CA THR A 162 -27.95 -4.22 10.06
C THR A 162 -27.12 -5.33 10.74
N ASN A 163 -26.17 -5.97 10.03
CA ASN A 163 -25.34 -7.05 10.56
C ASN A 163 -23.88 -6.92 10.11
N SER A 164 -22.95 -7.05 11.04
CA SER A 164 -21.49 -6.92 10.81
C SER A 164 -20.91 -7.92 9.79
N LYS A 165 -21.46 -9.14 9.68
CA LYS A 165 -21.05 -10.14 8.67
C LYS A 165 -21.42 -9.72 7.24
N GLN A 166 -22.65 -9.28 7.02
CA GLN A 166 -23.12 -8.80 5.70
C GLN A 166 -22.41 -7.52 5.27
N LYS A 167 -22.01 -6.68 6.22
CA LYS A 167 -21.24 -5.47 5.94
C LYS A 167 -19.87 -5.82 5.35
N GLY A 168 -19.12 -6.78 5.92
CA GLY A 168 -17.81 -7.20 5.44
C GLY A 168 -17.84 -7.83 4.04
N GLU A 169 -18.84 -8.67 3.74
CA GLU A 169 -18.99 -9.30 2.41
C GLU A 169 -19.32 -8.27 1.32
N LYS A 170 -20.24 -7.34 1.57
CA LYS A 170 -20.62 -6.27 0.64
C LYS A 170 -19.44 -5.37 0.30
N GLN A 171 -18.61 -5.07 1.27
CA GLN A 171 -17.45 -4.19 1.11
C GLN A 171 -16.33 -4.87 0.32
N THR A 172 -16.05 -6.16 0.58
CA THR A 172 -15.09 -6.95 -0.18
C THR A 172 -15.48 -6.98 -1.67
N VAL A 173 -16.74 -7.23 -1.97
CA VAL A 173 -17.27 -7.25 -3.34
C VAL A 173 -17.12 -5.88 -4.03
N SER A 174 -17.40 -4.79 -3.33
CA SER A 174 -17.23 -3.43 -3.86
C SER A 174 -15.76 -3.10 -4.14
N ALA A 175 -14.84 -3.53 -3.27
CA ALA A 175 -13.39 -3.34 -3.48
C ALA A 175 -12.88 -4.13 -4.69
N LEU A 176 -13.35 -5.37 -4.86
CA LEU A 176 -13.00 -6.23 -6.00
C LEU A 176 -13.49 -5.67 -7.34
N SER A 177 -14.62 -4.95 -7.35
CA SER A 177 -15.17 -4.33 -8.57
C SER A 177 -14.25 -3.27 -9.19
N ASN A 178 -13.38 -2.67 -8.37
CA ASN A 178 -12.42 -1.64 -8.79
C ASN A 178 -11.00 -2.18 -8.95
N LEU A 179 -10.77 -3.45 -8.58
CA LEU A 179 -9.47 -4.08 -8.75
C LEU A 179 -9.26 -4.43 -10.22
N ARG A 180 -8.18 -3.91 -10.78
CA ARG A 180 -7.74 -4.26 -12.13
C ARG A 180 -6.71 -5.36 -12.06
N PRO A 181 -6.82 -6.41 -12.89
CA PRO A 181 -5.81 -7.47 -12.96
C PRO A 181 -4.39 -6.92 -13.17
N GLN A 182 -4.24 -5.88 -13.99
CA GLN A 182 -2.97 -5.22 -14.27
C GLN A 182 -2.28 -4.68 -13.00
N HIS A 183 -3.03 -4.19 -12.00
CA HIS A 183 -2.41 -3.68 -10.77
C HIS A 183 -1.65 -4.79 -10.03
N LEU A 184 -2.16 -6.02 -10.07
CA LEU A 184 -1.49 -7.18 -9.49
C LEU A 184 -0.30 -7.62 -10.34
N THR A 185 -0.45 -7.67 -11.67
CA THR A 185 0.68 -8.04 -12.53
C THR A 185 1.84 -7.07 -12.37
N ASP A 186 1.59 -5.77 -12.27
CA ASP A 186 2.63 -4.76 -12.08
C ASP A 186 3.33 -4.88 -10.71
N ALA A 187 2.62 -5.33 -9.67
CA ALA A 187 3.19 -5.53 -8.34
C ALA A 187 4.11 -6.77 -8.27
N PHE A 188 3.73 -7.87 -8.91
CA PHE A 188 4.49 -9.12 -8.90
C PHE A 188 5.55 -9.19 -10.01
N MET A 189 5.23 -8.67 -11.20
CA MET A 189 6.02 -8.78 -12.43
C MET A 189 6.75 -7.47 -12.72
N ILE A 190 7.66 -7.07 -11.84
CA ILE A 190 8.44 -5.84 -11.97
C ILE A 190 9.05 -5.75 -13.37
N ARG A 191 8.86 -4.61 -14.05
CA ARG A 191 9.47 -4.38 -15.36
C ARG A 191 10.97 -4.17 -15.22
N PRO A 192 11.80 -4.79 -16.09
CA PRO A 192 13.25 -4.63 -16.04
C PRO A 192 13.65 -3.17 -16.25
N ILE A 193 14.84 -2.84 -15.81
CA ILE A 193 15.54 -1.60 -16.14
C ILE A 193 16.33 -1.86 -17.43
N ASP A 194 15.99 -1.10 -18.47
CA ASP A 194 16.73 -1.08 -19.74
C ASP A 194 17.45 0.28 -19.89
N LEU A 195 18.76 0.26 -19.78
CA LEU A 195 19.58 1.46 -19.90
C LEU A 195 19.59 2.06 -21.32
N ASN A 196 19.16 1.30 -22.33
CA ASN A 196 19.09 1.73 -23.72
C ASN A 196 17.71 2.33 -24.09
N ALA A 197 16.74 2.30 -23.18
CA ALA A 197 15.38 2.79 -23.42
C ALA A 197 15.27 4.34 -23.39
N GLY A 198 16.39 5.08 -23.23
CA GLY A 198 16.42 6.54 -23.23
C GLY A 198 15.97 7.20 -21.92
N PHE A 199 15.79 6.43 -20.86
CA PHE A 199 15.48 6.95 -19.52
C PHE A 199 16.73 7.45 -18.81
N ILE A 200 16.53 8.41 -17.91
CA ILE A 200 17.59 8.93 -17.03
C ILE A 200 17.44 8.26 -15.67
N TYR A 201 18.56 7.88 -15.06
CA TYR A 201 18.57 7.26 -13.73
C TYR A 201 19.34 8.11 -12.73
N SER A 202 18.68 8.54 -11.66
CA SER A 202 19.27 9.27 -10.55
C SER A 202 19.35 8.36 -9.33
N LEU A 203 20.46 8.42 -8.60
CA LEU A 203 20.69 7.66 -7.37
C LEU A 203 20.92 8.62 -6.21
N SER A 204 20.19 8.43 -5.12
CA SER A 204 20.36 9.18 -3.88
C SER A 204 20.29 8.27 -2.65
N GLU A 205 20.77 8.77 -1.49
CA GLU A 205 20.62 8.10 -0.20
C GLU A 205 19.48 8.74 0.60
N PHE A 206 18.76 7.91 1.34
CA PHE A 206 17.67 8.35 2.20
C PHE A 206 17.69 7.59 3.51
N PHE A 207 17.33 8.26 4.60
CA PHE A 207 17.21 7.67 5.93
C PHE A 207 15.81 7.90 6.46
N GLN A 208 15.19 6.84 6.95
CA GLN A 208 13.84 6.88 7.48
C GLN A 208 13.80 6.32 8.90
N GLU A 209 13.06 7.00 9.77
CA GLU A 209 12.74 6.49 11.09
C GLU A 209 11.56 5.52 10.98
N GLU A 210 11.77 4.30 11.45
CA GLU A 210 10.79 3.22 11.37
C GLU A 210 10.64 2.48 12.71
N ALA A 211 9.57 1.69 12.83
CA ALA A 211 9.46 0.73 13.92
C ALA A 211 10.57 -0.33 13.81
N ASP A 212 11.20 -0.65 14.93
CA ASP A 212 12.18 -1.73 14.98
C ASP A 212 11.46 -3.08 14.95
N THR A 213 11.54 -3.77 13.81
CA THR A 213 10.89 -5.07 13.60
C THR A 213 11.72 -6.26 14.09
N ARG A 214 12.93 -6.04 14.62
CA ARG A 214 13.80 -7.11 15.14
C ARG A 214 13.17 -7.75 16.38
N PRO A 215 13.46 -9.04 16.65
CA PRO A 215 12.96 -9.73 17.83
C PRO A 215 13.27 -8.94 19.12
N ASN A 216 12.33 -8.93 20.07
CA ASN A 216 12.44 -8.27 21.38
C ASN A 216 12.63 -6.74 21.35
N LYS A 217 12.33 -6.06 20.22
CA LYS A 217 12.42 -4.61 20.06
C LYS A 217 11.06 -3.92 19.88
N LYS A 218 9.97 -4.59 20.27
CA LYS A 218 8.61 -4.05 20.13
C LYS A 218 8.49 -2.66 20.77
N GLY A 219 7.98 -1.70 20.01
CA GLY A 219 7.81 -0.32 20.42
C GLY A 219 9.07 0.56 20.30
N SER A 220 10.23 -0.01 19.97
CA SER A 220 11.44 0.76 19.66
C SER A 220 11.39 1.32 18.24
N ARG A 221 12.17 2.39 18.02
CA ARG A 221 12.35 3.03 16.70
C ARG A 221 13.80 2.92 16.27
N VAL A 222 14.02 2.84 14.97
CA VAL A 222 15.36 2.80 14.34
C VAL A 222 15.42 3.72 13.14
N MET A 223 16.61 4.20 12.81
CA MET A 223 16.90 4.83 11.53
C MET A 223 17.36 3.76 10.55
N ARG A 224 16.66 3.59 9.44
CA ARG A 224 16.99 2.67 8.36
C ARG A 224 17.49 3.45 7.14
N GLY A 225 18.61 3.03 6.58
CA GLY A 225 19.17 3.63 5.37
C GLY A 225 18.65 2.93 4.10
N TYR A 226 18.33 3.73 3.11
CA TYR A 226 17.89 3.29 1.79
C TYR A 226 18.74 3.93 0.70
N TYR A 227 18.83 3.24 -0.45
CA TYR A 227 19.12 3.90 -1.72
C TYR A 227 17.80 4.12 -2.47
N LEU A 228 17.68 5.29 -3.09
CA LEU A 228 16.60 5.62 -4.01
C LEU A 228 17.16 5.68 -5.41
N LEU A 229 16.69 4.78 -6.29
CA LEU A 229 16.95 4.84 -7.72
C LEU A 229 15.70 5.34 -8.42
N GLU A 230 15.78 6.50 -9.03
CA GLU A 230 14.68 7.10 -9.77
C GLU A 230 14.90 6.94 -11.27
N GLU A 231 13.86 6.46 -11.95
CA GLU A 231 13.75 6.43 -13.39
C GLU A 231 12.98 7.66 -13.85
N LEU A 232 13.61 8.50 -14.63
CA LEU A 232 13.06 9.75 -15.15
C LEU A 232 12.79 9.61 -16.66
N SER A 233 11.75 10.28 -17.14
CA SER A 233 11.50 10.40 -18.57
C SER A 233 12.66 11.12 -19.28
N ALA A 234 12.83 10.86 -20.57
CA ALA A 234 13.66 11.73 -21.40
C ALA A 234 13.15 13.18 -21.30
N PRO A 235 14.05 14.18 -21.32
CA PRO A 235 13.65 15.58 -21.30
C PRO A 235 12.75 15.90 -22.50
N LYS A 236 11.61 16.51 -22.22
CA LYS A 236 10.71 17.06 -23.21
C LYS A 236 10.43 18.52 -22.84
N ASP A 237 10.72 19.44 -23.77
CA ASP A 237 10.58 20.87 -23.51
C ASP A 237 11.34 21.39 -22.28
N GLY A 238 12.48 20.75 -21.95
CA GLY A 238 13.29 21.07 -20.77
C GLY A 238 12.80 20.46 -19.45
N GLU A 239 11.68 19.75 -19.45
CA GLU A 239 11.10 19.11 -18.27
C GLU A 239 11.32 17.60 -18.29
N THR A 240 11.52 17.02 -17.10
CA THR A 240 11.57 15.57 -16.85
C THR A 240 10.56 15.20 -15.78
N SER A 241 10.01 14.00 -15.88
CA SER A 241 9.06 13.48 -14.89
C SER A 241 9.59 12.19 -14.28
N VAL A 242 9.39 11.99 -12.98
CA VAL A 242 9.66 10.72 -12.32
C VAL A 242 8.62 9.72 -12.82
N LEU A 243 9.08 8.59 -13.35
CA LEU A 243 8.24 7.51 -13.83
C LEU A 243 8.14 6.39 -12.77
N ARG A 244 9.31 5.98 -12.24
CA ARG A 244 9.41 4.96 -11.20
C ARG A 244 10.44 5.37 -10.17
N ARG A 245 10.20 5.00 -8.91
CA ARG A 245 11.16 5.13 -7.83
C ARG A 245 11.30 3.79 -7.13
N PHE A 246 12.52 3.30 -7.06
CA PHE A 246 12.91 2.06 -6.40
C PHE A 246 13.60 2.39 -5.09
N TRP A 247 13.15 1.79 -4.00
CA TRP A 247 13.76 1.90 -2.68
C TRP A 247 14.49 0.61 -2.37
N PHE A 248 15.79 0.70 -2.13
CA PHE A 248 16.60 -0.45 -1.78
C PHE A 248 16.98 -0.38 -0.31
N ASP A 249 16.54 -1.36 0.46
CA ASP A 249 16.97 -1.57 1.83
C ASP A 249 18.48 -1.95 1.83
N ARG A 250 19.21 -1.42 2.81
CA ARG A 250 20.65 -1.58 2.94
C ARG A 250 21.05 -2.43 4.14
N VAL A 251 20.09 -2.97 4.89
CA VAL A 251 20.37 -3.83 6.04
C VAL A 251 20.75 -5.21 5.51
N ASP A 252 21.93 -5.70 5.91
CA ASP A 252 22.55 -6.98 5.54
C ASP A 252 22.95 -7.08 4.05
N ARG A 253 22.12 -6.65 3.13
CA ARG A 253 22.36 -6.64 1.68
C ARG A 253 21.50 -5.59 0.98
N ILE A 254 21.84 -5.27 -0.27
CA ILE A 254 21.00 -4.45 -1.13
C ILE A 254 19.85 -5.31 -1.64
N ARG A 255 18.60 -4.90 -1.33
CA ARG A 255 17.39 -5.57 -1.81
C ARG A 255 16.29 -4.56 -2.09
N LEU A 256 15.48 -4.82 -3.10
CA LEU A 256 14.32 -3.99 -3.39
C LEU A 256 13.29 -4.12 -2.27
N ALA A 257 12.98 -3.00 -1.59
CA ALA A 257 12.03 -2.94 -0.50
C ALA A 257 10.70 -2.27 -0.91
N ARG A 258 10.74 -1.37 -1.91
CA ARG A 258 9.56 -0.64 -2.35
C ARG A 258 9.71 -0.15 -3.79
N LEU A 259 8.61 -0.15 -4.53
CA LEU A 259 8.50 0.40 -5.88
C LEU A 259 7.31 1.35 -5.96
N GLN A 260 7.54 2.57 -6.41
CA GLN A 260 6.51 3.56 -6.66
C GLN A 260 6.46 3.90 -8.14
N THR A 261 5.26 4.01 -8.70
CA THR A 261 5.05 4.54 -10.05
C THR A 261 4.28 5.84 -9.99
N PHE A 262 4.54 6.72 -10.93
CA PHE A 262 3.98 8.07 -10.94
C PHE A 262 3.25 8.36 -12.25
N ASP A 263 2.26 9.23 -12.19
CA ASP A 263 1.61 9.80 -13.38
C ASP A 263 2.37 11.02 -13.91
N GLY A 264 1.92 11.55 -15.05
CA GLY A 264 2.55 12.73 -15.68
C GLY A 264 2.48 14.03 -14.83
N ARG A 265 1.73 14.01 -13.70
CA ARG A 265 1.66 15.12 -12.74
C ARG A 265 2.51 14.88 -11.50
N GLY A 266 3.28 13.78 -11.47
CA GLY A 266 4.11 13.40 -10.34
C GLY A 266 3.32 12.83 -9.13
N GLN A 267 2.06 12.44 -9.32
CA GLN A 267 1.28 11.80 -8.27
C GLN A 267 1.53 10.29 -8.26
N ILE A 268 1.59 9.71 -7.07
CA ILE A 268 1.76 8.26 -6.93
C ILE A 268 0.52 7.56 -7.46
N VAL A 269 0.73 6.72 -8.46
CA VAL A 269 -0.29 5.83 -9.05
C VAL A 269 -0.31 4.51 -8.30
N THR A 270 0.87 3.93 -8.08
CA THR A 270 1.03 2.64 -7.41
C THR A 270 2.18 2.71 -6.43
N ASP A 271 2.02 2.12 -5.26
CA ASP A 271 3.02 2.00 -4.23
C ASP A 271 3.05 0.55 -3.75
N VAL A 272 4.13 -0.15 -4.06
CA VAL A 272 4.30 -1.57 -3.73
C VAL A 272 5.44 -1.73 -2.74
N SER A 273 5.18 -2.35 -1.61
CA SER A 273 6.20 -2.72 -0.62
C SER A 273 6.43 -4.23 -0.61
N TYR A 274 7.69 -4.64 -0.50
CA TYR A 274 8.14 -6.01 -0.56
C TYR A 274 8.75 -6.42 0.78
N PHE A 275 8.26 -7.53 1.35
CA PHE A 275 8.63 -7.97 2.70
C PHE A 275 9.03 -9.44 2.73
N ASP A 276 9.74 -9.80 3.80
CA ASP A 276 9.97 -11.17 4.23
C ASP A 276 10.55 -12.04 3.09
N GLU A 277 11.67 -11.60 2.51
CA GLU A 277 12.32 -12.33 1.43
C GLU A 277 12.72 -13.74 1.87
N LYS A 278 12.31 -14.74 1.08
CA LYS A 278 12.50 -16.16 1.35
C LYS A 278 12.83 -16.90 0.07
N PRO A 279 13.44 -18.09 0.16
CA PRO A 279 13.50 -19.02 -0.95
C PRO A 279 12.07 -19.43 -1.34
N ILE A 280 11.69 -19.20 -2.60
CA ILE A 280 10.37 -19.51 -3.16
C ILE A 280 10.60 -20.41 -4.37
N GLY A 281 9.83 -21.50 -4.47
CA GLY A 281 9.83 -22.40 -5.60
C GLY A 281 9.66 -23.86 -5.20
N SER A 282 8.89 -24.62 -5.99
CA SER A 282 8.65 -26.07 -5.82
C SER A 282 9.81 -26.94 -6.33
N GLY A 283 10.74 -26.37 -7.07
CA GLY A 283 11.95 -27.01 -7.62
C GLY A 283 13.18 -26.16 -7.35
N GLU A 284 13.67 -25.46 -8.38
CA GLU A 284 14.71 -24.45 -8.20
C GLU A 284 14.13 -23.26 -7.42
N THR A 285 14.74 -22.94 -6.29
CA THR A 285 14.27 -21.84 -5.44
C THR A 285 14.95 -20.52 -5.80
N VAL A 286 14.17 -19.46 -5.85
CA VAL A 286 14.64 -18.09 -6.02
C VAL A 286 14.28 -17.27 -4.78
N SER A 287 15.21 -16.44 -4.32
CA SER A 287 14.93 -15.53 -3.21
C SER A 287 13.99 -14.41 -3.68
N LEU A 288 12.75 -14.44 -3.23
CA LEU A 288 11.69 -13.49 -3.59
C LEU A 288 10.97 -12.99 -2.34
N PRO A 289 10.32 -11.80 -2.40
CA PRO A 289 9.43 -11.34 -1.33
C PRO A 289 8.29 -12.36 -1.12
N SER A 290 8.11 -12.82 0.11
CA SER A 290 7.00 -13.74 0.43
C SER A 290 5.70 -13.00 0.77
N ARG A 291 5.78 -11.69 1.02
CA ARG A 291 4.64 -10.80 1.23
C ARG A 291 4.80 -9.52 0.43
N ILE A 292 3.74 -9.12 -0.25
CA ILE A 292 3.67 -7.93 -1.10
C ILE A 292 2.49 -7.09 -0.62
N GLU A 293 2.70 -5.80 -0.40
CA GLU A 293 1.64 -4.84 -0.12
C GLU A 293 1.54 -3.84 -1.26
N LEU A 294 0.39 -3.83 -1.91
CA LEU A 294 0.06 -2.93 -3.01
C LEU A 294 -0.91 -1.86 -2.51
N THR A 295 -0.52 -0.60 -2.61
CA THR A 295 -1.38 0.55 -2.32
C THR A 295 -1.66 1.32 -3.61
N ARG A 296 -2.91 1.67 -3.81
CA ARG A 296 -3.41 2.50 -4.92
C ARG A 296 -4.06 3.75 -4.32
N PRO A 297 -3.30 4.85 -4.09
CA PRO A 297 -3.83 6.03 -3.40
C PRO A 297 -5.02 6.67 -4.13
N GLN A 298 -4.95 6.74 -5.47
CA GLN A 298 -6.01 7.32 -6.29
C GLN A 298 -7.29 6.46 -6.31
N ASP A 299 -7.13 5.13 -6.22
CA ASP A 299 -8.23 4.16 -6.17
C ASP A 299 -8.68 3.87 -4.73
N GLN A 300 -7.99 4.44 -3.73
CA GLN A 300 -8.30 4.38 -2.30
C GLN A 300 -8.39 2.96 -1.74
N TYR A 301 -7.47 2.08 -2.15
CA TYR A 301 -7.36 0.75 -1.56
C TYR A 301 -5.91 0.32 -1.34
N LYS A 302 -5.76 -0.65 -0.44
CA LYS A 302 -4.54 -1.40 -0.20
C LYS A 302 -4.84 -2.89 -0.23
N ILE A 303 -3.92 -3.68 -0.78
CA ILE A 303 -4.00 -5.14 -0.79
C ILE A 303 -2.71 -5.70 -0.21
N SER A 304 -2.82 -6.64 0.72
CA SER A 304 -1.72 -7.45 1.20
C SER A 304 -1.85 -8.86 0.63
N LEU A 305 -0.76 -9.37 0.07
CA LEU A 305 -0.67 -10.67 -0.60
C LEU A 305 0.50 -11.45 0.01
N SER A 306 0.24 -12.65 0.53
CA SER A 306 1.29 -13.50 1.12
C SER A 306 1.18 -14.92 0.58
N TYR A 307 2.30 -15.54 0.21
CA TYR A 307 2.26 -16.95 -0.17
C TYR A 307 1.91 -17.82 1.04
N GLN A 308 0.90 -18.69 0.88
CA GLN A 308 0.52 -19.65 1.94
C GLN A 308 1.64 -20.65 2.18
N ASP A 309 2.21 -21.16 1.10
CA ASP A 309 3.34 -22.07 1.15
C ASP A 309 4.37 -21.68 0.06
N PRO A 310 5.46 -20.98 0.44
CA PRO A 310 6.51 -20.59 -0.49
C PRO A 310 7.17 -21.77 -1.24
N THR A 311 7.17 -22.97 -0.65
CA THR A 311 7.81 -24.16 -1.23
C THR A 311 6.95 -24.85 -2.28
N SER A 312 5.67 -24.53 -2.36
CA SER A 312 4.71 -25.06 -3.32
C SER A 312 4.50 -24.17 -4.55
N VAL A 313 5.20 -23.04 -4.63
CA VAL A 313 5.06 -22.09 -5.74
C VAL A 313 5.79 -22.60 -6.98
N ASP A 314 5.11 -22.62 -8.11
CA ASP A 314 5.72 -22.91 -9.41
C ASP A 314 6.26 -21.61 -10.03
N LEU A 315 7.54 -21.62 -10.40
CA LEU A 315 8.21 -20.51 -11.06
C LEU A 315 8.61 -20.90 -12.49
N ASN A 316 8.53 -19.93 -13.41
CA ASN A 316 9.04 -20.02 -14.78
C ASN A 316 8.43 -21.16 -15.63
N LYS A 317 7.25 -21.66 -15.26
CA LYS A 317 6.47 -22.61 -16.08
C LYS A 317 5.69 -21.86 -17.17
N ASP A 318 5.62 -22.44 -18.35
CA ASP A 318 4.80 -21.90 -19.44
C ASP A 318 3.35 -22.38 -19.29
N TRP A 319 2.43 -21.43 -19.32
CA TRP A 319 1.00 -21.68 -19.25
C TRP A 319 0.32 -21.43 -20.61
N PRO A 320 -0.61 -22.26 -21.03
CA PRO A 320 -1.30 -22.06 -22.29
C PRO A 320 -2.16 -20.78 -22.26
N PRO A 321 -2.35 -20.10 -23.40
CA PRO A 321 -3.14 -18.86 -23.46
C PRO A 321 -4.54 -18.97 -22.85
N GLN A 322 -5.17 -20.14 -22.96
CA GLN A 322 -6.50 -20.43 -22.41
C GLN A 322 -6.57 -20.32 -20.88
N ALA A 323 -5.43 -20.48 -20.18
CA ALA A 323 -5.36 -20.31 -18.72
C ALA A 323 -5.65 -18.87 -18.27
N PHE A 324 -5.57 -17.90 -19.19
CA PHE A 324 -5.74 -16.47 -18.93
C PHE A 324 -7.02 -15.89 -19.52
N VAL A 325 -7.95 -16.77 -19.93
CA VAL A 325 -9.25 -16.39 -20.49
C VAL A 325 -10.35 -16.74 -19.49
N LEU A 326 -11.16 -15.75 -19.13
CA LEU A 326 -12.32 -15.93 -18.28
C LEU A 326 -13.60 -15.81 -19.12
N GLN A 327 -14.42 -16.84 -19.11
CA GLN A 327 -15.72 -16.83 -19.77
C GLN A 327 -16.85 -16.65 -18.76
N ASN A 328 -17.92 -15.98 -19.17
CA ASN A 328 -19.11 -15.78 -18.34
C ASN A 328 -20.00 -17.05 -18.26
N LYS A 329 -19.46 -18.13 -17.72
CA LYS A 329 -20.16 -19.41 -17.56
C LYS A 329 -21.32 -19.37 -16.55
N TRP A 330 -21.36 -18.33 -15.73
CA TRP A 330 -22.39 -18.12 -14.69
C TRP A 330 -23.58 -17.30 -15.18
N GLN A 331 -23.56 -16.84 -16.44
CA GLN A 331 -24.60 -15.98 -17.03
C GLN A 331 -24.83 -14.69 -16.21
N LEU A 332 -23.77 -14.14 -15.65
CA LEU A 332 -23.84 -12.88 -14.90
C LEU A 332 -24.16 -11.71 -15.83
N PRO A 333 -24.85 -10.65 -15.33
CA PRO A 333 -25.00 -9.41 -16.06
C PRO A 333 -23.64 -8.87 -16.51
N GLU A 334 -23.49 -8.62 -17.81
CA GLU A 334 -22.23 -8.11 -18.37
C GLU A 334 -22.14 -6.60 -18.30
N VAL A 335 -20.98 -6.10 -17.89
CA VAL A 335 -20.59 -4.70 -17.91
C VAL A 335 -19.36 -4.57 -18.80
N ASP A 336 -19.49 -3.93 -19.94
CA ASP A 336 -18.41 -3.63 -20.86
C ASP A 336 -17.96 -2.19 -20.63
N LEU A 337 -16.79 -2.05 -19.99
CA LEU A 337 -16.25 -0.74 -19.65
C LEU A 337 -15.77 0.06 -20.88
N ASP A 338 -15.46 -0.63 -21.99
CA ASP A 338 -15.05 0.03 -23.24
C ASP A 338 -16.26 0.57 -24.01
N ALA A 339 -17.47 0.01 -23.79
CA ALA A 339 -18.71 0.50 -24.36
C ALA A 339 -19.20 1.81 -23.71
N GLU A 340 -18.86 2.01 -22.43
CA GLU A 340 -19.10 3.26 -21.71
C GLU A 340 -18.03 4.31 -22.07
N LYS A 341 -18.08 4.86 -23.29
CA LYS A 341 -17.17 5.92 -23.71
C LYS A 341 -17.26 7.10 -22.74
N PRO A 342 -16.13 7.59 -22.20
CA PRO A 342 -16.13 8.80 -21.40
C PRO A 342 -16.76 9.92 -22.24
N LYS A 343 -17.78 10.59 -21.71
CA LYS A 343 -18.30 11.84 -22.31
C LYS A 343 -17.11 12.75 -22.54
N LYS A 344 -16.76 13.01 -23.82
CA LYS A 344 -15.78 14.05 -24.17
C LYS A 344 -16.22 15.31 -23.43
N LEU A 345 -15.38 15.78 -22.50
CA LEU A 345 -15.47 17.15 -22.02
C LEU A 345 -15.27 18.02 -23.25
N THR A 346 -16.38 18.49 -23.83
CA THR A 346 -16.37 19.59 -24.80
C THR A 346 -15.77 20.77 -24.06
N SER A 347 -14.52 21.08 -24.41
CA SER A 347 -13.89 22.36 -24.08
C SER A 347 -14.75 23.42 -24.75
N ASN A 348 -15.62 24.08 -23.99
CA ASN A 348 -16.12 25.37 -24.39
C ASN A 348 -14.97 26.36 -24.22
N GLN A 349 -14.72 27.03 -25.32
CA GLN A 349 -13.77 28.13 -25.54
C GLN A 349 -13.87 29.23 -24.49
#